data_a9f8513d0b26618de822618cef5e58e6
#
_entry.id   a9f8513d0b26618de822618cef5e58e6
#
_cell.length_a   1.000
_cell.length_b   1.000
_cell.length_c   1.000
_cell.angle_alpha   90.00
_cell.angle_beta   90.00
_cell.angle_gamma   90.00
#
_symmetry.space_group_name_H-M   'P 1'
#
loop_
_entity.id
_entity.type
_entity.pdbx_description
1 polymer ?
#
loop_
_entity_poly.entity_id
_entity_poly.type
_entity_poly.pdbx_seq_one_letter_code
_entity_poly.pdbx_strand_id
1 'polypeptide(L)'
;LNAALGALLLVSVGARSALAQHLPDLVTTDVLRVCSDPGNMPFSERKGGGFENKIAEIIADELKVKLRYYWLTQGPGFVRNTLGTGLCDLIIGTSGGDIIQPTNPYYRSAYTLVTRRGEFAGVTTLDDPKLKGKQIGLIAGTPPANRLGELGMINDTHSYTAYAFGPDRKFQTVAAEIIADLAAKKLDVAILWGPSAGWLAKQSGVEMDVTPLLKEPDRPPMAFRVSMGVRLNENDWKRSLNTALRKRKTDIEKVLRDFQVPLLEEEENKPLQSSNE
;
A
#
# COMPACT_ATOMS: atom_id res chain seq x y z
N LEU A 1 7.31 83.09 29.19
CA LEU A 1 8.51 82.41 28.68
C LEU A 1 8.56 80.99 29.32
N ASN A 2 8.05 80.02 28.68
CA ASN A 2 8.35 78.59 28.97
C ASN A 2 8.22 77.79 27.69
N ALA A 3 9.36 77.36 27.17
CA ALA A 3 9.45 76.46 26.05
C ALA A 3 9.29 75.01 26.58
N ALA A 4 8.28 74.25 26.09
CA ALA A 4 8.14 72.84 26.36
C ALA A 4 8.78 72.07 25.19
N LEU A 5 9.87 71.36 25.45
CA LEU A 5 10.46 70.37 24.57
C LEU A 5 9.62 69.08 24.58
N GLY A 6 8.98 68.76 23.45
CA GLY A 6 8.33 67.45 23.24
C GLY A 6 9.35 66.42 22.77
N ALA A 7 9.60 65.39 23.58
CA ALA A 7 10.44 64.24 23.18
C ALA A 7 9.58 63.24 22.41
N LEU A 8 9.89 63.03 21.13
CA LEU A 8 9.30 61.98 20.29
C LEU A 8 9.98 60.63 20.59
N LEU A 9 9.29 59.73 21.27
CA LEU A 9 9.73 58.36 21.46
C LEU A 9 9.41 57.53 20.17
N LEU A 10 10.44 57.24 19.39
CA LEU A 10 10.39 56.28 18.29
C LEU A 10 10.38 54.86 18.87
N VAL A 11 9.22 54.25 18.91
CA VAL A 11 9.07 52.81 19.19
C VAL A 11 9.46 52.02 17.95
N SER A 12 10.68 51.47 17.93
CA SER A 12 11.12 50.53 16.93
C SER A 12 10.42 49.17 17.15
N VAL A 13 9.42 48.89 16.35
CA VAL A 13 8.83 47.53 16.27
C VAL A 13 9.86 46.64 15.58
N GLY A 14 10.65 45.94 16.37
CA GLY A 14 11.55 44.89 15.89
C GLY A 14 10.71 43.74 15.32
N ALA A 15 10.77 43.56 14.00
CA ALA A 15 10.24 42.38 13.34
C ALA A 15 11.00 41.15 13.89
N ARG A 16 10.40 40.43 14.83
CA ARG A 16 10.86 39.10 15.21
C ARG A 16 10.59 38.18 14.02
N SER A 17 11.62 37.89 13.23
CA SER A 17 11.62 36.76 12.32
C SER A 17 11.32 35.52 13.17
N ALA A 18 10.11 34.99 13.05
CA ALA A 18 9.78 33.67 13.57
C ALA A 18 10.64 32.67 12.78
N LEU A 19 11.81 32.34 13.32
CA LEU A 19 12.55 31.16 12.92
C LEU A 19 11.58 30.00 13.15
N ALA A 20 11.06 29.43 12.06
CA ALA A 20 10.33 28.17 12.13
C ALA A 20 11.30 27.18 12.81
N GLN A 21 11.01 26.85 14.06
CA GLN A 21 11.77 25.85 14.78
C GLN A 21 11.55 24.53 14.03
N HIS A 22 12.57 24.13 13.28
CA HIS A 22 12.62 22.84 12.66
C HIS A 22 12.74 21.83 13.80
N LEU A 23 11.62 21.20 14.16
CA LEU A 23 11.65 20.10 15.14
C LEU A 23 12.52 19.00 14.53
N PRO A 24 13.54 18.51 15.28
CA PRO A 24 14.37 17.43 14.78
C PRO A 24 13.51 16.20 14.51
N ASP A 25 13.78 15.51 13.40
CA ASP A 25 13.14 14.23 13.10
C ASP A 25 13.33 13.27 14.28
N LEU A 26 12.27 12.58 14.68
CA LEU A 26 12.31 11.61 15.80
C LEU A 26 13.01 10.30 15.41
N VAL A 27 13.62 10.26 14.25
CA VAL A 27 14.25 9.08 13.66
C VAL A 27 15.60 8.79 14.31
N THR A 28 15.82 7.53 14.65
CA THR A 28 17.11 7.04 15.15
C THR A 28 18.09 6.90 13.99
N THR A 29 19.28 7.52 14.09
CA THR A 29 20.21 7.63 12.97
C THR A 29 21.05 6.37 12.68
N ASP A 30 21.13 5.43 13.61
CA ASP A 30 21.96 4.21 13.54
C ASP A 30 21.15 2.92 13.36
N VAL A 31 19.82 3.00 13.42
CA VAL A 31 18.92 1.85 13.34
C VAL A 31 17.71 2.20 12.49
N LEU A 32 17.41 1.39 11.49
CA LEU A 32 16.14 1.42 10.76
C LEU A 32 15.10 0.60 11.55
N ARG A 33 14.14 1.28 12.16
CA ARG A 33 13.03 0.65 12.89
C ARG A 33 11.81 0.53 11.98
N VAL A 34 11.43 -0.70 11.63
CA VAL A 34 10.31 -0.99 10.72
C VAL A 34 9.14 -1.57 11.50
N CYS A 35 7.94 -1.01 11.32
CA CYS A 35 6.70 -1.62 11.79
C CYS A 35 6.19 -2.62 10.75
N SER A 36 6.01 -3.86 11.18
CA SER A 36 5.57 -4.95 10.30
C SER A 36 4.64 -5.92 11.01
N ASP A 37 3.87 -6.64 10.23
CA ASP A 37 3.06 -7.77 10.72
C ASP A 37 3.91 -9.05 10.81
N PRO A 38 3.87 -9.78 11.94
CA PRO A 38 4.67 -10.98 12.13
C PRO A 38 4.23 -12.19 11.28
N GLY A 39 3.09 -12.11 10.58
CA GLY A 39 2.52 -13.24 9.83
C GLY A 39 1.59 -12.78 8.72
N ASN A 40 2.08 -11.96 7.78
CA ASN A 40 1.31 -11.36 6.67
C ASN A 40 1.96 -11.68 5.30
N MET A 41 2.28 -12.96 5.05
CA MET A 41 2.84 -13.38 3.75
C MET A 41 1.88 -13.08 2.60
N PRO A 42 2.38 -12.59 1.46
CA PRO A 42 3.77 -12.47 1.04
C PRO A 42 4.49 -11.18 1.49
N PHE A 43 3.83 -10.29 2.22
CA PHE A 43 4.37 -8.97 2.59
C PHE A 43 5.45 -9.10 3.65
N SER A 44 5.09 -9.59 4.84
CA SER A 44 6.03 -9.70 5.95
C SER A 44 5.75 -10.89 6.84
N GLU A 45 6.80 -11.43 7.43
CA GLU A 45 6.74 -12.40 8.50
C GLU A 45 7.91 -12.23 9.48
N ARG A 46 7.74 -12.75 10.69
CA ARG A 46 8.76 -12.63 11.75
C ARG A 46 10.10 -13.30 11.36
N LYS A 47 10.06 -14.34 10.52
CA LYS A 47 11.26 -15.04 10.02
C LYS A 47 11.97 -14.30 8.89
N GLY A 48 11.45 -13.18 8.42
CA GLY A 48 12.07 -12.36 7.38
C GLY A 48 11.84 -12.86 5.94
N GLY A 49 10.84 -13.72 5.73
CA GLY A 49 10.58 -14.35 4.43
C GLY A 49 9.74 -13.52 3.47
N GLY A 50 9.06 -12.45 3.91
CA GLY A 50 8.21 -11.64 3.05
C GLY A 50 8.98 -10.63 2.19
N PHE A 51 8.36 -10.17 1.10
CA PHE A 51 9.03 -9.21 0.21
C PHE A 51 9.28 -7.85 0.86
N GLU A 52 8.42 -7.39 1.77
CA GLU A 52 8.65 -6.16 2.54
C GLU A 52 9.82 -6.31 3.51
N ASN A 53 10.04 -7.53 4.05
CA ASN A 53 11.24 -7.80 4.84
C ASN A 53 12.50 -7.66 3.97
N LYS A 54 12.49 -8.22 2.74
CA LYS A 54 13.62 -8.12 1.81
C LYS A 54 13.88 -6.68 1.38
N ILE A 55 12.84 -5.91 1.14
CA ILE A 55 12.96 -4.48 0.84
C ILE A 55 13.52 -3.71 2.04
N ALA A 56 13.08 -4.01 3.27
CA ALA A 56 13.64 -3.39 4.47
C ALA A 56 15.14 -3.68 4.64
N GLU A 57 15.58 -4.91 4.34
CA GLU A 57 17.00 -5.30 4.32
C GLU A 57 17.79 -4.46 3.30
N ILE A 58 17.25 -4.29 2.07
CA ILE A 58 17.86 -3.47 1.00
C ILE A 58 18.00 -2.00 1.44
N ILE A 59 16.97 -1.44 2.07
CA ILE A 59 17.00 -0.05 2.54
C ILE A 59 17.98 0.13 3.70
N ALA A 60 18.00 -0.80 4.65
CA ALA A 60 18.96 -0.76 5.76
C ALA A 60 20.41 -0.84 5.29
N ASP A 61 20.68 -1.69 4.29
CA ASP A 61 21.99 -1.81 3.62
C ASP A 61 22.41 -0.52 2.92
N GLU A 62 21.50 0.11 2.13
CA GLU A 62 21.77 1.38 1.45
C GLU A 62 22.06 2.51 2.45
N LEU A 63 21.36 2.54 3.56
CA LEU A 63 21.54 3.54 4.61
C LEU A 63 22.70 3.21 5.56
N LYS A 64 23.27 2.00 5.47
CA LYS A 64 24.35 1.48 6.33
C LYS A 64 23.99 1.46 7.82
N VAL A 65 22.77 1.08 8.13
CA VAL A 65 22.22 1.02 9.48
C VAL A 65 21.74 -0.39 9.84
N LYS A 66 21.59 -0.67 11.13
CA LYS A 66 21.03 -1.95 11.59
C LYS A 66 19.52 -1.95 11.37
N LEU A 67 18.95 -3.09 10.95
CA LEU A 67 17.51 -3.29 10.82
C LEU A 67 16.94 -3.85 12.13
N ARG A 68 15.84 -3.25 12.59
CA ARG A 68 15.03 -3.75 13.70
C ARG A 68 13.54 -3.67 13.36
N TYR A 69 12.75 -4.61 13.86
CA TYR A 69 11.31 -4.64 13.65
C TYR A 69 10.56 -4.37 14.95
N TYR A 70 9.48 -3.61 14.83
CA TYR A 70 8.38 -3.62 15.78
C TYR A 70 7.23 -4.42 15.17
N TRP A 71 6.88 -5.52 15.83
CA TRP A 71 5.90 -6.47 15.31
C TRP A 71 4.54 -6.24 15.94
N LEU A 72 3.55 -5.94 15.11
CA LEU A 72 2.14 -5.87 15.47
C LEU A 72 1.30 -6.42 14.32
N THR A 73 0.24 -7.15 14.62
CA THR A 73 -0.70 -7.62 13.59
C THR A 73 -1.33 -6.44 12.88
N GLN A 74 -1.26 -6.43 11.54
CA GLN A 74 -1.80 -5.37 10.71
C GLN A 74 -3.34 -5.45 10.70
N GLY A 75 -3.98 -4.32 11.01
CA GLY A 75 -5.42 -4.18 11.08
C GLY A 75 -5.82 -2.75 11.43
N PRO A 76 -7.09 -2.50 11.76
CA PRO A 76 -7.54 -1.18 12.17
C PRO A 76 -6.68 -0.59 13.30
N GLY A 77 -6.17 0.62 13.10
CA GLY A 77 -5.31 1.30 14.08
C GLY A 77 -3.83 0.91 14.05
N PHE A 78 -3.38 0.03 13.16
CA PHE A 78 -1.97 -0.36 13.05
C PHE A 78 -1.03 0.85 13.00
N VAL A 79 -1.22 1.76 12.04
CA VAL A 79 -0.39 2.96 11.87
C VAL A 79 -0.39 3.82 13.14
N ARG A 80 -1.57 4.09 13.70
CA ARG A 80 -1.71 4.93 14.90
C ARG A 80 -1.00 4.34 16.11
N ASN A 81 -1.08 3.01 16.28
CA ASN A 81 -0.55 2.32 17.46
C ASN A 81 0.93 1.88 17.29
N THR A 82 1.54 2.14 16.15
CA THR A 82 2.94 1.79 15.86
C THR A 82 3.75 3.00 15.41
N LEU A 83 3.66 3.38 14.15
CA LEU A 83 4.35 4.52 13.59
C LEU A 83 3.98 5.83 14.32
N GLY A 84 2.69 6.04 14.57
CA GLY A 84 2.16 7.23 15.22
C GLY A 84 2.62 7.40 16.67
N THR A 85 2.97 6.32 17.36
CA THR A 85 3.51 6.33 18.74
C THR A 85 5.03 6.29 18.80
N GLY A 86 5.73 6.35 17.65
CA GLY A 86 7.19 6.37 17.59
C GLY A 86 7.87 5.01 17.88
N LEU A 87 7.13 3.90 17.87
CA LEU A 87 7.69 2.55 18.05
C LEU A 87 8.53 2.07 16.87
N CYS A 88 8.31 2.66 15.70
CA CYS A 88 9.11 2.50 14.50
C CYS A 88 9.19 3.81 13.72
N ASP A 89 9.99 3.85 12.67
CA ASP A 89 10.22 5.02 11.83
C ASP A 89 9.74 4.81 10.39
N LEU A 90 9.32 3.59 10.06
CA LEU A 90 8.99 3.21 8.69
C LEU A 90 7.95 2.10 8.65
N ILE A 91 7.01 2.23 7.72
CA ILE A 91 6.16 1.15 7.20
C ILE A 91 6.54 0.96 5.74
N ILE A 92 6.79 -0.29 5.30
CA ILE A 92 7.32 -0.54 3.95
C ILE A 92 6.25 -0.36 2.88
N GLY A 93 5.02 -0.85 3.09
CA GLY A 93 3.94 -0.79 2.12
C GLY A 93 2.74 0.02 2.60
N THR A 94 2.40 1.12 1.91
CA THR A 94 1.18 1.90 2.13
C THR A 94 0.71 2.54 0.82
N SER A 95 -0.60 2.71 0.69
CA SER A 95 -1.21 3.55 -0.36
C SER A 95 -1.45 4.99 0.10
N GLY A 96 -0.97 5.38 1.29
CA GLY A 96 -1.19 6.68 1.90
C GLY A 96 -2.22 6.65 3.02
N GLY A 97 -2.65 7.84 3.48
CA GLY A 97 -3.62 8.05 4.55
C GLY A 97 -3.35 9.34 5.32
N ASP A 98 -4.33 9.82 6.08
CA ASP A 98 -4.29 11.15 6.73
C ASP A 98 -3.23 11.28 7.84
N ILE A 99 -2.81 10.15 8.42
CA ILE A 99 -1.87 10.10 9.55
C ILE A 99 -0.48 9.59 9.16
N ILE A 100 -0.20 9.47 7.87
CA ILE A 100 1.05 8.95 7.34
C ILE A 100 1.52 9.81 6.17
N GLN A 101 2.80 10.11 6.12
CA GLN A 101 3.41 10.81 4.99
C GLN A 101 4.06 9.79 4.06
N PRO A 102 3.55 9.62 2.82
CA PRO A 102 4.13 8.65 1.89
C PRO A 102 5.43 9.18 1.28
N THR A 103 6.36 8.27 1.00
CA THR A 103 7.49 8.51 0.09
C THR A 103 6.99 8.62 -1.36
N ASN A 104 7.92 8.81 -2.31
CA ASN A 104 7.60 8.51 -3.69
C ASN A 104 7.20 7.03 -3.81
N PRO A 105 6.24 6.69 -4.66
CA PRO A 105 5.87 5.30 -4.88
C PRO A 105 7.07 4.53 -5.47
N TYR A 106 7.20 3.27 -5.08
CA TYR A 106 8.27 2.41 -5.58
C TYR A 106 7.75 1.20 -6.37
N TYR A 107 6.43 0.97 -6.34
CA TYR A 107 5.74 0.12 -7.31
C TYR A 107 4.28 0.51 -7.45
N ARG A 108 3.66 0.01 -8.53
CA ARG A 108 2.22 0.09 -8.79
C ARG A 108 1.70 -1.32 -9.04
N SER A 109 0.55 -1.64 -8.46
CA SER A 109 -0.15 -2.90 -8.69
C SER A 109 -1.65 -2.68 -8.73
N ALA A 110 -2.41 -3.69 -9.11
CA ALA A 110 -3.87 -3.61 -9.22
C ALA A 110 -4.55 -4.80 -8.55
N TYR A 111 -5.85 -4.69 -8.32
CA TYR A 111 -6.69 -5.86 -8.15
C TYR A 111 -6.65 -6.70 -9.42
N THR A 112 -6.74 -8.01 -9.24
CA THR A 112 -6.59 -8.99 -10.31
C THR A 112 -7.76 -9.96 -10.31
N LEU A 113 -8.16 -10.35 -11.51
CA LEU A 113 -8.99 -11.51 -11.73
C LEU A 113 -8.08 -12.74 -11.69
N VAL A 114 -8.39 -13.70 -10.82
CA VAL A 114 -7.67 -14.98 -10.71
C VAL A 114 -8.61 -16.10 -11.12
N THR A 115 -8.14 -16.92 -12.05
CA THR A 115 -8.92 -18.05 -12.58
C THR A 115 -8.02 -19.27 -12.71
N ARG A 116 -8.60 -20.46 -12.77
CA ARG A 116 -7.85 -21.65 -13.21
C ARG A 116 -7.41 -21.41 -14.66
N ARG A 117 -6.22 -21.92 -15.02
CA ARG A 117 -5.60 -21.64 -16.31
C ARG A 117 -6.53 -21.90 -17.48
N GLY A 118 -6.70 -20.91 -18.34
CA GLY A 118 -7.44 -20.94 -19.60
C GLY A 118 -8.97 -20.87 -19.49
N GLU A 119 -9.57 -20.96 -18.28
CA GLU A 119 -11.03 -20.99 -18.15
C GLU A 119 -11.73 -19.67 -18.54
N PHE A 120 -11.09 -18.54 -18.30
CA PHE A 120 -11.64 -17.21 -18.61
C PHE A 120 -10.69 -16.39 -19.49
N ALA A 121 -10.08 -17.06 -20.47
CA ALA A 121 -9.14 -16.39 -21.39
C ALA A 121 -9.77 -15.17 -22.06
N GLY A 122 -9.04 -14.04 -21.99
CA GLY A 122 -9.43 -12.77 -22.61
C GLY A 122 -10.34 -11.90 -21.75
N VAL A 123 -10.82 -12.36 -20.58
CA VAL A 123 -11.59 -11.54 -19.64
C VAL A 123 -10.61 -10.58 -18.95
N THR A 124 -10.89 -9.26 -19.06
CA THR A 124 -10.03 -8.19 -18.51
C THR A 124 -10.82 -7.13 -17.75
N THR A 125 -12.17 -7.27 -17.68
CA THR A 125 -13.09 -6.37 -16.97
C THR A 125 -14.14 -7.16 -16.21
N LEU A 126 -14.73 -6.57 -15.19
CA LEU A 126 -15.75 -7.18 -14.35
C LEU A 126 -17.15 -7.19 -15.00
N ASP A 127 -17.35 -6.37 -16.03
CA ASP A 127 -18.60 -6.34 -16.82
C ASP A 127 -18.61 -7.34 -18.00
N ASP A 128 -17.57 -8.14 -18.15
CA ASP A 128 -17.52 -9.17 -19.21
C ASP A 128 -18.68 -10.16 -19.06
N PRO A 129 -19.48 -10.38 -20.13
CA PRO A 129 -20.62 -11.29 -20.10
C PRO A 129 -20.31 -12.72 -19.64
N LYS A 130 -19.07 -13.19 -19.80
CA LYS A 130 -18.62 -14.51 -19.33
C LYS A 130 -18.66 -14.67 -17.83
N LEU A 131 -18.68 -13.56 -17.06
CA LEU A 131 -18.74 -13.57 -15.60
C LEU A 131 -20.15 -13.67 -15.04
N LYS A 132 -21.19 -13.43 -15.84
CA LYS A 132 -22.58 -13.51 -15.38
C LYS A 132 -22.95 -14.93 -14.98
N GLY A 133 -23.55 -15.09 -13.79
CA GLY A 133 -23.94 -16.37 -13.23
C GLY A 133 -22.75 -17.24 -12.76
N LYS A 134 -21.54 -16.67 -12.64
CA LYS A 134 -20.37 -17.36 -12.14
C LYS A 134 -20.18 -17.09 -10.65
N GLN A 135 -19.66 -18.07 -9.93
CA GLN A 135 -19.35 -17.93 -8.50
C GLN A 135 -18.06 -17.11 -8.34
N ILE A 136 -18.18 -15.84 -7.95
CA ILE A 136 -17.07 -14.90 -7.84
C ILE A 136 -16.71 -14.70 -6.36
N GLY A 137 -15.51 -15.10 -5.96
CA GLY A 137 -14.99 -14.89 -4.62
C GLY A 137 -14.21 -13.57 -4.50
N LEU A 138 -14.50 -12.78 -3.46
CA LEU A 138 -13.75 -11.56 -3.13
C LEU A 138 -13.84 -11.23 -1.65
N ILE A 139 -13.03 -10.25 -1.21
CA ILE A 139 -13.09 -9.74 0.16
C ILE A 139 -14.06 -8.57 0.21
N ALA A 140 -15.03 -8.63 1.11
CA ALA A 140 -16.01 -7.57 1.34
C ALA A 140 -15.35 -6.24 1.69
N GLY A 141 -15.96 -5.12 1.25
CA GLY A 141 -15.45 -3.77 1.51
C GLY A 141 -14.23 -3.36 0.67
N THR A 142 -13.85 -4.16 -0.32
CA THR A 142 -12.80 -3.83 -1.29
C THR A 142 -13.39 -3.13 -2.54
N PRO A 143 -12.59 -2.36 -3.31
CA PRO A 143 -13.06 -1.73 -4.55
C PRO A 143 -13.77 -2.66 -5.53
N PRO A 144 -13.29 -3.89 -5.78
CA PRO A 144 -14.04 -4.84 -6.62
C PRO A 144 -15.43 -5.21 -6.09
N ALA A 145 -15.61 -5.29 -4.76
CA ALA A 145 -16.93 -5.55 -4.19
C ALA A 145 -17.94 -4.45 -4.53
N ASN A 146 -17.51 -3.18 -4.43
CA ASN A 146 -18.34 -2.04 -4.81
C ASN A 146 -18.67 -2.09 -6.31
N ARG A 147 -17.69 -2.40 -7.16
CA ARG A 147 -17.90 -2.49 -8.61
C ARG A 147 -18.89 -3.59 -9.01
N LEU A 148 -18.78 -4.79 -8.43
CA LEU A 148 -19.76 -5.86 -8.69
C LEU A 148 -21.15 -5.48 -8.19
N GLY A 149 -21.24 -4.70 -7.10
CA GLY A 149 -22.51 -4.11 -6.65
C GLY A 149 -23.14 -3.18 -7.68
N GLU A 150 -22.35 -2.27 -8.28
CA GLU A 150 -22.80 -1.38 -9.35
C GLU A 150 -23.26 -2.14 -10.60
N LEU A 151 -22.60 -3.26 -10.91
CA LEU A 151 -22.96 -4.14 -12.03
C LEU A 151 -24.17 -5.04 -11.75
N GLY A 152 -24.74 -5.00 -10.53
CA GLY A 152 -25.88 -5.85 -10.14
C GLY A 152 -25.53 -7.33 -9.95
N MET A 153 -24.23 -7.66 -9.77
CA MET A 153 -23.73 -9.03 -9.68
C MET A 153 -23.59 -9.53 -8.24
N ILE A 154 -24.29 -8.94 -7.28
CA ILE A 154 -24.21 -9.30 -5.86
C ILE A 154 -24.59 -10.77 -5.63
N ASN A 155 -25.59 -11.28 -6.35
CA ASN A 155 -26.06 -12.66 -6.22
C ASN A 155 -25.06 -13.70 -6.72
N ASP A 156 -24.14 -13.29 -7.59
CA ASP A 156 -23.08 -14.12 -8.14
C ASP A 156 -21.79 -14.03 -7.27
N THR A 157 -21.83 -13.18 -6.22
CA THR A 157 -20.67 -12.84 -5.43
C THR A 157 -20.65 -13.56 -4.10
N HIS A 158 -19.58 -14.32 -3.85
CA HIS A 158 -19.25 -14.90 -2.56
C HIS A 158 -18.33 -13.95 -1.80
N SER A 159 -18.92 -13.17 -0.89
CA SER A 159 -18.19 -12.15 -0.13
C SER A 159 -17.59 -12.72 1.14
N TYR A 160 -16.26 -12.77 1.20
CA TYR A 160 -15.50 -13.15 2.38
C TYR A 160 -15.22 -11.94 3.25
N THR A 161 -15.30 -12.08 4.56
CA THR A 161 -15.13 -10.96 5.50
C THR A 161 -13.83 -11.08 6.27
N ALA A 162 -12.96 -10.07 6.11
CA ALA A 162 -11.76 -9.94 6.93
C ALA A 162 -12.09 -9.23 8.26
N TYR A 163 -11.34 -9.54 9.33
CA TYR A 163 -11.45 -8.95 10.67
C TYR A 163 -12.79 -9.08 11.40
N ALA A 164 -13.77 -9.79 10.83
CA ALA A 164 -15.09 -9.92 11.43
C ALA A 164 -15.10 -10.76 12.72
N PHE A 165 -14.16 -11.70 12.85
CA PHE A 165 -14.12 -12.69 13.94
C PHE A 165 -12.80 -12.70 14.71
N GLY A 166 -12.06 -11.59 14.71
CA GLY A 166 -10.83 -11.42 15.46
C GLY A 166 -9.59 -11.13 14.61
N PRO A 167 -8.45 -10.89 15.26
CA PRO A 167 -7.22 -10.44 14.61
C PRO A 167 -6.58 -11.50 13.70
N ASP A 168 -6.89 -12.77 13.90
CA ASP A 168 -6.33 -13.88 13.09
C ASP A 168 -6.97 -14.00 11.71
N ARG A 169 -8.16 -13.41 11.51
CA ARG A 169 -8.86 -13.41 10.22
C ARG A 169 -8.49 -12.17 9.40
N LYS A 170 -7.21 -12.04 9.05
CA LYS A 170 -6.65 -10.96 8.24
C LYS A 170 -7.02 -11.08 6.76
N PHE A 171 -6.79 -10.01 6.00
CA PHE A 171 -6.94 -10.02 4.54
C PHE A 171 -6.18 -11.19 3.89
N GLN A 172 -4.95 -11.49 4.32
CA GLN A 172 -4.14 -12.56 3.72
C GLN A 172 -4.66 -13.95 4.04
N THR A 173 -5.17 -14.19 5.26
CA THR A 173 -5.80 -15.46 5.64
C THR A 173 -7.05 -15.69 4.78
N VAL A 174 -7.87 -14.65 4.62
CA VAL A 174 -9.08 -14.68 3.80
C VAL A 174 -8.77 -14.84 2.32
N ALA A 175 -7.74 -14.16 1.81
CA ALA A 175 -7.28 -14.32 0.43
C ALA A 175 -6.79 -15.76 0.14
N ALA A 176 -6.10 -16.39 1.11
CA ALA A 176 -5.69 -17.79 0.97
C ALA A 176 -6.90 -18.75 0.96
N GLU A 177 -7.93 -18.49 1.77
CA GLU A 177 -9.19 -19.23 1.76
C GLU A 177 -9.89 -19.13 0.40
N ILE A 178 -9.99 -17.93 -0.17
CA ILE A 178 -10.56 -17.70 -1.51
C ILE A 178 -9.80 -18.48 -2.58
N ILE A 179 -8.47 -18.47 -2.57
CA ILE A 179 -7.66 -19.22 -3.54
C ILE A 179 -7.83 -20.74 -3.35
N ALA A 180 -7.95 -21.22 -2.11
CA ALA A 180 -8.23 -22.63 -1.85
C ALA A 180 -9.62 -23.03 -2.39
N ASP A 181 -10.63 -22.21 -2.21
CA ASP A 181 -11.98 -22.47 -2.74
C ASP A 181 -12.01 -22.39 -4.28
N LEU A 182 -11.25 -21.50 -4.90
CA LEU A 182 -11.04 -21.46 -6.35
C LEU A 182 -10.36 -22.75 -6.85
N ALA A 183 -9.31 -23.20 -6.18
CA ALA A 183 -8.61 -24.45 -6.51
C ALA A 183 -9.52 -25.67 -6.37
N ALA A 184 -10.37 -25.68 -5.36
CA ALA A 184 -11.36 -26.73 -5.09
C ALA A 184 -12.62 -26.67 -5.98
N LYS A 185 -12.68 -25.73 -6.94
CA LYS A 185 -13.83 -25.51 -7.85
C LYS A 185 -15.13 -25.11 -7.16
N LYS A 186 -15.07 -24.57 -5.95
CA LYS A 186 -16.21 -23.95 -5.27
C LYS A 186 -16.49 -22.55 -5.81
N LEU A 187 -15.46 -21.91 -6.36
CA LEU A 187 -15.51 -20.65 -7.07
C LEU A 187 -15.08 -20.85 -8.51
N ASP A 188 -15.63 -20.05 -9.41
CA ASP A 188 -15.20 -19.96 -10.81
C ASP A 188 -14.07 -18.93 -10.96
N VAL A 189 -14.17 -17.83 -10.21
CA VAL A 189 -13.29 -16.67 -10.29
C VAL A 189 -12.99 -16.16 -8.89
N ALA A 190 -11.78 -15.66 -8.67
CA ALA A 190 -11.43 -14.89 -7.49
C ALA A 190 -10.95 -13.50 -7.87
N ILE A 191 -11.27 -12.48 -7.06
CA ILE A 191 -10.79 -11.11 -7.27
C ILE A 191 -10.04 -10.69 -6.03
N LEU A 192 -8.72 -10.52 -6.19
CA LEU A 192 -7.81 -10.25 -5.08
C LEU A 192 -6.82 -9.13 -5.42
N TRP A 193 -6.24 -8.53 -4.38
CA TRP A 193 -5.10 -7.64 -4.53
C TRP A 193 -3.91 -8.35 -5.17
N GLY A 194 -3.35 -7.79 -6.24
CA GLY A 194 -2.36 -8.44 -7.09
C GLY A 194 -1.18 -9.09 -6.38
N PRO A 195 -0.47 -8.41 -5.47
CA PRO A 195 0.63 -9.01 -4.71
C PRO A 195 0.23 -10.28 -3.94
N SER A 196 -0.96 -10.29 -3.32
CA SER A 196 -1.50 -11.48 -2.65
C SER A 196 -1.88 -12.55 -3.65
N ALA A 197 -2.55 -12.17 -4.73
CA ALA A 197 -3.03 -13.07 -5.77
C ALA A 197 -1.89 -13.83 -6.45
N GLY A 198 -0.85 -13.12 -6.91
CA GLY A 198 0.30 -13.72 -7.58
C GLY A 198 1.02 -14.74 -6.71
N TRP A 199 1.28 -14.38 -5.45
CA TRP A 199 1.91 -15.28 -4.48
C TRP A 199 1.06 -16.51 -4.19
N LEU A 200 -0.22 -16.31 -3.83
CA LEU A 200 -1.12 -17.41 -3.43
C LEU A 200 -1.44 -18.33 -4.61
N ALA A 201 -1.61 -17.80 -5.81
CA ALA A 201 -1.78 -18.60 -7.02
C ALA A 201 -0.59 -19.55 -7.23
N LYS A 202 0.64 -19.03 -7.07
CA LYS A 202 1.86 -19.86 -7.17
C LYS A 202 1.94 -20.94 -6.07
N GLN A 203 1.46 -20.64 -4.85
CA GLN A 203 1.49 -21.58 -3.72
C GLN A 203 0.37 -22.63 -3.76
N SER A 204 -0.69 -22.40 -4.54
CA SER A 204 -1.88 -23.25 -4.55
C SER A 204 -1.66 -24.67 -5.10
N GLY A 205 -0.59 -24.90 -5.85
CA GLY A 205 -0.33 -26.14 -6.58
C GLY A 205 -1.23 -26.36 -7.79
N VAL A 206 -2.13 -25.41 -8.11
CA VAL A 206 -2.98 -25.40 -9.29
C VAL A 206 -2.52 -24.28 -10.23
N GLU A 207 -2.42 -24.55 -11.53
CA GLU A 207 -2.09 -23.51 -12.50
C GLU A 207 -3.23 -22.49 -12.61
N MET A 208 -2.90 -21.23 -12.37
CA MET A 208 -3.84 -20.12 -12.37
C MET A 208 -3.34 -18.98 -13.27
N ASP A 209 -4.29 -18.29 -13.89
CA ASP A 209 -4.08 -17.04 -14.58
C ASP A 209 -4.40 -15.88 -13.62
N VAL A 210 -3.51 -14.88 -13.56
CA VAL A 210 -3.65 -13.69 -12.71
C VAL A 210 -3.66 -12.48 -13.62
N THR A 211 -4.86 -11.93 -13.88
CA THR A 211 -5.07 -10.86 -14.87
C THR A 211 -5.38 -9.54 -14.17
N PRO A 212 -4.54 -8.50 -14.27
CA PRO A 212 -4.82 -7.18 -13.69
C PRO A 212 -6.07 -6.52 -14.28
N LEU A 213 -6.92 -5.96 -13.44
CA LEU A 213 -8.15 -5.24 -13.79
C LEU A 213 -7.81 -3.76 -14.11
N LEU A 214 -7.29 -3.49 -15.30
CA LEU A 214 -6.83 -2.16 -15.71
C LEU A 214 -7.82 -1.40 -16.60
N LYS A 215 -8.86 -2.07 -17.05
CA LYS A 215 -9.87 -1.48 -17.95
C LYS A 215 -11.17 -1.12 -17.25
N GLU A 216 -11.17 -1.20 -15.93
CA GLU A 216 -12.28 -0.75 -15.12
C GLU A 216 -12.37 0.78 -15.10
N PRO A 217 -13.57 1.36 -14.83
CA PRO A 217 -13.71 2.78 -14.60
C PRO A 217 -12.77 3.29 -13.49
N ASP A 218 -12.44 4.59 -13.51
CA ASP A 218 -11.56 5.21 -12.54
C ASP A 218 -12.08 5.16 -11.09
N ARG A 219 -13.37 4.94 -10.93
CA ARG A 219 -14.03 4.85 -9.61
C ARG A 219 -14.97 3.65 -9.57
N PRO A 220 -14.84 2.80 -8.55
CA PRO A 220 -13.75 2.74 -7.57
C PRO A 220 -12.41 2.35 -8.22
N PRO A 221 -11.26 2.89 -7.76
CA PRO A 221 -9.96 2.60 -8.36
C PRO A 221 -9.57 1.14 -8.15
N MET A 222 -9.06 0.49 -9.20
CA MET A 222 -8.56 -0.89 -9.13
C MET A 222 -7.05 -0.98 -9.02
N ALA A 223 -6.32 0.09 -9.35
CA ALA A 223 -4.87 0.16 -9.29
C ALA A 223 -4.39 1.20 -8.28
N PHE A 224 -3.32 0.87 -7.56
CA PHE A 224 -2.76 1.73 -6.52
C PHE A 224 -1.25 1.82 -6.65
N ARG A 225 -0.73 3.01 -6.37
CA ARG A 225 0.70 3.25 -6.15
C ARG A 225 1.01 2.91 -4.70
N VAL A 226 2.09 2.16 -4.49
CA VAL A 226 2.55 1.77 -3.16
C VAL A 226 3.83 2.50 -2.82
N SER A 227 3.83 3.13 -1.66
CA SER A 227 4.91 3.93 -1.09
C SER A 227 5.36 3.35 0.25
N MET A 228 6.50 3.80 0.73
CA MET A 228 6.82 3.67 2.15
C MET A 228 6.12 4.77 2.93
N GLY A 229 5.82 4.52 4.21
CA GLY A 229 5.15 5.48 5.08
C GLY A 229 6.01 5.91 6.24
N VAL A 230 6.11 7.23 6.46
CA VAL A 230 6.77 7.84 7.61
C VAL A 230 5.79 8.71 8.40
N ARG A 231 6.14 9.16 9.60
CA ARG A 231 5.32 10.10 10.36
C ARG A 231 5.21 11.43 9.62
N LEU A 232 4.16 12.16 9.90
CA LEU A 232 3.98 13.51 9.37
C LEU A 232 5.15 14.41 9.83
N ASN A 233 5.57 15.31 8.95
CA ASN A 233 6.64 16.31 9.17
C ASN A 233 8.06 15.75 9.24
N GLU A 234 8.30 14.46 9.04
CA GLU A 234 9.65 13.88 8.93
C GLU A 234 10.20 14.01 7.50
N ASN A 235 10.35 15.25 7.04
CA ASN A 235 10.70 15.54 5.66
C ASN A 235 12.13 15.12 5.27
N ASP A 236 13.09 15.22 6.18
CA ASP A 236 14.48 14.80 5.94
C ASP A 236 14.58 13.30 5.83
N TRP A 237 13.88 12.59 6.70
CA TRP A 237 13.79 11.13 6.65
C TRP A 237 13.14 10.66 5.35
N LYS A 238 12.01 11.24 4.97
CA LYS A 238 11.35 10.97 3.68
C LYS A 238 12.30 11.22 2.50
N ARG A 239 13.10 12.31 2.50
CA ARG A 239 14.08 12.59 1.42
C ARG A 239 15.17 11.52 1.35
N SER A 240 15.66 11.08 2.50
CA SER A 240 16.67 10.00 2.60
C SER A 240 16.13 8.69 2.02
N LEU A 241 14.90 8.31 2.39
CA LEU A 241 14.22 7.12 1.85
C LEU A 241 13.99 7.22 0.34
N ASN A 242 13.53 8.37 -0.16
CA ASN A 242 13.35 8.58 -1.60
C ASN A 242 14.67 8.43 -2.37
N THR A 243 15.78 8.83 -1.77
CA THR A 243 17.11 8.65 -2.36
C THR A 243 17.51 7.19 -2.37
N ALA A 244 17.30 6.46 -1.27
CA ALA A 244 17.56 5.02 -1.18
C ALA A 244 16.71 4.24 -2.20
N LEU A 245 15.41 4.55 -2.29
CA LEU A 245 14.49 3.94 -3.27
C LEU A 245 14.98 4.10 -4.71
N ARG A 246 15.42 5.29 -5.10
CA ARG A 246 15.96 5.52 -6.45
C ARG A 246 17.23 4.71 -6.73
N LYS A 247 18.15 4.67 -5.76
CA LYS A 247 19.43 3.95 -5.92
C LYS A 247 19.23 2.44 -6.01
N ARG A 248 18.30 1.90 -5.24
CA ARG A 248 18.07 0.45 -5.12
C ARG A 248 16.85 -0.04 -5.92
N LYS A 249 16.36 0.77 -6.87
CA LYS A 249 15.17 0.46 -7.67
C LYS A 249 15.22 -0.95 -8.28
N THR A 250 16.31 -1.28 -8.94
CA THR A 250 16.47 -2.59 -9.63
C THR A 250 16.42 -3.76 -8.65
N ASP A 251 17.05 -3.62 -7.48
CA ASP A 251 17.04 -4.67 -6.45
C ASP A 251 15.63 -4.89 -5.89
N ILE A 252 14.93 -3.78 -5.64
CA ILE A 252 13.53 -3.80 -5.16
C ILE A 252 12.60 -4.44 -6.19
N GLU A 253 12.70 -4.04 -7.46
CA GLU A 253 11.91 -4.64 -8.54
C GLU A 253 12.16 -6.14 -8.69
N LYS A 254 13.43 -6.57 -8.55
CA LYS A 254 13.76 -7.99 -8.56
C LYS A 254 13.04 -8.74 -7.45
N VAL A 255 13.09 -8.23 -6.22
CA VAL A 255 12.35 -8.82 -5.08
C VAL A 255 10.86 -8.95 -5.39
N LEU A 256 10.22 -7.87 -5.88
CA LEU A 256 8.81 -7.88 -6.20
C LEU A 256 8.45 -8.93 -7.26
N ARG A 257 9.28 -9.08 -8.31
CA ARG A 257 9.08 -10.12 -9.35
C ARG A 257 9.27 -11.53 -8.80
N ASP A 258 10.26 -11.75 -7.94
CA ASP A 258 10.51 -13.05 -7.32
C ASP A 258 9.28 -13.52 -6.50
N PHE A 259 8.52 -12.57 -5.93
CA PHE A 259 7.26 -12.79 -5.22
C PHE A 259 6.02 -12.77 -6.12
N GLN A 260 6.18 -12.74 -7.44
CA GLN A 260 5.07 -12.72 -8.42
C GLN A 260 4.13 -11.52 -8.28
N VAL A 261 4.64 -10.40 -7.79
CA VAL A 261 3.85 -9.16 -7.72
C VAL A 261 3.56 -8.69 -9.15
N PRO A 262 2.29 -8.51 -9.54
CA PRO A 262 1.93 -7.93 -10.83
C PRO A 262 2.31 -6.46 -10.84
N LEU A 263 3.50 -6.15 -11.39
CA LEU A 263 4.00 -4.79 -11.52
C LEU A 263 3.37 -4.13 -12.74
N LEU A 264 2.83 -2.94 -12.54
CA LEU A 264 2.32 -2.08 -13.59
C LEU A 264 3.35 -1.01 -13.92
N GLU A 265 3.51 -0.72 -15.21
CA GLU A 265 4.30 0.42 -15.66
C GLU A 265 3.67 1.73 -15.12
N GLU A 266 4.51 2.69 -14.78
CA GLU A 266 4.01 4.04 -14.53
C GLU A 266 3.54 4.59 -15.87
N GLU A 267 2.24 4.90 -15.98
CA GLU A 267 1.77 5.74 -17.07
C GLU A 267 2.52 7.06 -16.96
N GLU A 268 3.33 7.39 -17.96
CA GLU A 268 3.86 8.73 -18.11
C GLU A 268 2.67 9.71 -17.97
N ASN A 269 2.80 10.68 -17.08
CA ASN A 269 1.79 11.68 -16.78
C ASN A 269 1.19 12.24 -18.08
N LYS A 270 0.09 11.69 -18.55
CA LYS A 270 -0.79 12.43 -19.46
C LYS A 270 -1.31 13.61 -18.65
N PRO A 271 -1.00 14.86 -19.03
CA PRO A 271 -1.66 16.00 -18.41
C PRO A 271 -3.17 15.77 -18.54
N LEU A 272 -3.90 15.95 -17.43
CA LEU A 272 -5.34 16.01 -17.45
C LEU A 272 -5.74 16.97 -18.57
N GLN A 273 -6.22 16.45 -19.68
CA GLN A 273 -6.90 17.28 -20.66
C GLN A 273 -8.11 17.87 -19.94
N SER A 274 -8.02 19.18 -19.68
CA SER A 274 -9.17 19.96 -19.26
C SER A 274 -10.24 19.75 -20.33
N SER A 275 -11.26 18.95 -20.04
CA SER A 275 -12.49 18.96 -20.79
C SER A 275 -13.18 20.30 -20.49
N ASN A 276 -12.84 21.32 -21.28
CA ASN A 276 -13.74 22.41 -21.56
C ASN A 276 -14.76 21.86 -22.57
N GLU A 277 -15.97 21.59 -22.07
CA GLU A 277 -17.21 21.85 -22.77
C GLU A 277 -18.38 21.73 -21.77
#